data_9da69c6fac52e3befca2df52e16c78d6
#
_entry.id   9da69c6fac52e3befca2df52e16c78d6
#
_cell.length_a   1.000
_cell.length_b   1.000
_cell.length_c   1.000
_cell.angle_alpha   90.00
_cell.angle_beta   90.00
_cell.angle_gamma   90.00
#
_symmetry.space_group_name_H-M   'P 1'
#
loop_
_entity.id
_entity.type
_entity.pdbx_description
1 polymer ?
#
loop_
_entity_poly.entity_id
_entity_poly.type
_entity_poly.pdbx_seq_one_letter_code
_entity_poly.pdbx_strand_id
1 'polypeptide(L)'
;MSTLLCRIEATLNSRPLCPLSSDPADINALTPGHFLIGNALMSVPEYNWETTALNRLSRWQLIQQASQSFWRTWHKDYINSLRQRSKWTESTPSVLPGQLVLIRDDNLPPLKWCLGRIEHCIAGPDGIVRVFDITTTQGTLRRSATKLCPLPVE
;
A
#
# COMPACT_ATOMS: atom_id res chain seq x y z
N MET A 1 17.11 21.20 3.01
CA MET A 1 16.99 20.43 1.75
C MET A 1 17.24 18.94 2.00
N SER A 2 18.35 18.52 2.61
CA SER A 2 18.68 17.11 2.88
C SER A 2 17.60 16.34 3.65
N THR A 3 17.01 16.93 4.68
CA THR A 3 15.97 16.29 5.50
C THR A 3 14.73 15.88 4.68
N LEU A 4 14.27 16.74 3.76
CA LEU A 4 13.14 16.39 2.88
C LEU A 4 13.53 15.25 1.94
N LEU A 5 14.72 15.27 1.38
CA LEU A 5 15.22 14.21 0.50
C LEU A 5 15.32 12.87 1.23
N CYS A 6 15.83 12.84 2.47
CA CYS A 6 15.85 11.61 3.27
C CYS A 6 14.45 11.07 3.56
N ARG A 7 13.47 11.94 3.79
CA ARG A 7 12.07 11.52 4.00
C ARG A 7 11.45 10.94 2.70
N ILE A 8 11.75 11.54 1.56
CA ILE A 8 11.33 11.02 0.25
C ILE A 8 12.00 9.67 -0.03
N GLU A 9 13.30 9.56 0.22
CA GLU A 9 14.05 8.31 0.09
C GLU A 9 13.45 7.20 0.97
N ALA A 10 13.15 7.49 2.24
CA ALA A 10 12.48 6.55 3.13
C ALA A 10 11.11 6.11 2.57
N THR A 11 10.34 7.04 2.01
CA THR A 11 9.06 6.75 1.35
C THR A 11 9.25 5.78 0.19
N LEU A 12 10.19 6.03 -0.70
CA LEU A 12 10.48 5.17 -1.85
C LEU A 12 10.95 3.77 -1.42
N ASN A 13 11.75 3.70 -0.37
CA ASN A 13 12.32 2.45 0.14
C ASN A 13 11.37 1.66 1.06
N SER A 14 10.23 2.23 1.42
CA SER A 14 9.16 1.54 2.17
C SER A 14 8.21 0.73 1.29
N ARG A 15 8.27 0.85 -0.03
CA ARG A 15 7.31 0.23 -0.95
C ARG A 15 7.34 -1.30 -0.86
N PRO A 16 6.19 -1.98 -0.76
CA PRO A 16 6.10 -3.43 -0.81
C PRO A 16 6.46 -3.95 -2.21
N LEU A 17 7.36 -4.93 -2.29
CA LEU A 17 7.79 -5.54 -3.56
C LEU A 17 7.09 -6.88 -3.82
N CYS A 18 7.21 -7.79 -2.86
CA CYS A 18 6.64 -9.13 -2.90
C CYS A 18 6.37 -9.63 -1.47
N PRO A 19 5.68 -10.76 -1.27
CA PRO A 19 5.55 -11.37 0.06
C PRO A 19 6.92 -11.62 0.71
N LEU A 20 7.05 -11.37 2.00
CA LEU A 20 8.29 -11.60 2.74
C LEU A 20 8.56 -13.09 2.96
N SER A 21 7.48 -13.85 3.15
CA SER A 21 7.56 -15.31 3.33
C SER A 21 6.41 -16.02 2.61
N SER A 22 6.54 -17.35 2.44
CA SER A 22 5.48 -18.21 1.90
C SER A 22 4.44 -18.61 2.95
N ASP A 23 4.62 -18.23 4.23
CA ASP A 23 3.67 -18.54 5.30
C ASP A 23 2.34 -17.81 5.08
N PRO A 24 1.20 -18.52 5.00
CA PRO A 24 -0.12 -17.92 4.89
C PRO A 24 -0.50 -16.98 6.04
N ALA A 25 0.08 -17.17 7.22
CA ALA A 25 -0.16 -16.31 8.38
C ALA A 25 0.64 -15.01 8.35
N ASP A 26 1.71 -14.95 7.54
CA ASP A 26 2.54 -13.76 7.43
C ASP A 26 1.95 -12.76 6.43
N ILE A 27 1.65 -11.56 6.91
CA ILE A 27 1.09 -10.45 6.12
C ILE A 27 2.17 -9.39 5.80
N ASN A 28 3.45 -9.71 6.02
CA ASN A 28 4.53 -8.79 5.74
C ASN A 28 4.98 -8.87 4.28
N ALA A 29 5.45 -7.74 3.78
CA ALA A 29 6.02 -7.64 2.44
C ALA A 29 7.50 -7.29 2.51
N LEU A 30 8.28 -7.84 1.58
CA LEU A 30 9.66 -7.43 1.35
C LEU A 30 9.68 -6.02 0.78
N THR A 31 10.55 -5.17 1.28
CA THR A 31 10.73 -3.78 0.82
C THR A 31 12.21 -3.51 0.54
N PRO A 32 12.56 -2.49 -0.25
CA PRO A 32 13.96 -2.06 -0.39
C PRO A 32 14.62 -1.75 0.95
N GLY A 33 13.86 -1.26 1.94
CA GLY A 33 14.35 -1.01 3.30
C GLY A 33 14.99 -2.24 3.95
N HIS A 34 14.48 -3.43 3.68
CA HIS A 34 15.04 -4.68 4.22
C HIS A 34 16.49 -4.92 3.76
N PHE A 35 16.82 -4.50 2.54
CA PHE A 35 18.20 -4.60 2.00
C PHE A 35 19.14 -3.53 2.55
N LEU A 36 18.59 -2.39 3.02
CA LEU A 36 19.37 -1.27 3.51
C LEU A 36 19.66 -1.36 5.02
N ILE A 37 18.66 -1.73 5.81
CA ILE A 37 18.73 -1.73 7.27
C ILE A 37 18.29 -3.06 7.91
N GLY A 38 18.03 -4.10 7.13
CA GLY A 38 17.57 -5.41 7.60
C GLY A 38 16.12 -5.45 8.08
N ASN A 39 15.34 -4.37 7.89
CA ASN A 39 13.94 -4.29 8.35
C ASN A 39 13.12 -3.32 7.49
N ALA A 40 11.79 -3.36 7.66
CA ALA A 40 10.91 -2.37 7.05
C ALA A 40 11.14 -0.98 7.67
N LEU A 41 11.13 0.04 6.81
CA LEU A 41 11.15 1.42 7.25
C LEU A 41 9.80 1.80 7.85
N MET A 42 9.83 2.34 9.06
CA MET A 42 8.65 2.79 9.79
C MET A 42 8.67 4.30 9.99
N SER A 43 7.50 4.93 9.92
CA SER A 43 7.37 6.35 10.26
C SER A 43 6.94 6.54 11.70
N VAL A 44 7.42 7.63 12.30
CA VAL A 44 6.86 8.14 13.56
C VAL A 44 5.50 8.76 13.24
N PRO A 45 4.46 8.54 14.07
CA PRO A 45 3.19 9.22 13.91
C PRO A 45 3.35 10.74 13.91
N GLU A 46 2.82 11.40 12.90
CA GLU A 46 2.91 12.85 12.73
C GLU A 46 1.52 13.46 12.55
N TYR A 47 1.40 14.73 12.90
CA TYR A 47 0.18 15.49 12.61
C TYR A 47 0.03 15.68 11.09
N ASN A 48 -1.20 15.64 10.60
CA ASN A 48 -1.48 15.90 9.19
C ASN A 48 -1.53 17.41 8.92
N TRP A 49 -0.55 17.90 8.17
CA TRP A 49 -0.42 19.32 7.82
C TRP A 49 -1.00 19.68 6.45
N GLU A 50 -1.52 18.72 5.69
CA GLU A 50 -1.92 18.91 4.28
C GLU A 50 -2.97 20.01 4.08
N THR A 51 -3.86 20.19 5.06
CA THR A 51 -4.94 21.20 5.00
C THR A 51 -4.54 22.55 5.58
N THR A 52 -3.34 22.68 6.13
CA THR A 52 -2.88 23.91 6.77
C THR A 52 -2.23 24.83 5.74
N ALA A 53 -2.60 26.11 5.75
CA ALA A 53 -2.06 27.11 4.84
C ALA A 53 -0.54 27.30 5.08
N LEU A 54 0.23 27.40 3.99
CA LEU A 54 1.70 27.46 3.99
C LEU A 54 2.26 28.58 4.88
N ASN A 55 1.60 29.74 4.92
CA ASN A 55 2.00 30.90 5.71
C ASN A 55 1.84 30.71 7.23
N ARG A 56 1.16 29.65 7.68
CA ARG A 56 0.97 29.30 9.09
C ARG A 56 1.92 28.24 9.60
N LEU A 57 2.74 27.67 8.71
CA LEU A 57 3.59 26.54 9.02
C LEU A 57 5.03 27.03 9.36
N SER A 58 5.60 26.43 10.39
CA SER A 58 7.03 26.55 10.66
C SER A 58 7.84 25.84 9.57
N ARG A 59 9.13 26.14 9.47
CA ARG A 59 10.03 25.50 8.50
C ARG A 59 10.00 23.96 8.57
N TRP A 60 9.93 23.41 9.78
CA TRP A 60 9.82 21.96 9.99
C TRP A 60 8.48 21.41 9.48
N GLN A 61 7.39 22.07 9.81
CA GLN A 61 6.04 21.68 9.36
C GLN A 61 5.88 21.76 7.83
N LEU A 62 6.55 22.71 7.18
CA LEU A 62 6.63 22.78 5.71
C LEU A 62 7.29 21.54 5.10
N ILE A 63 8.37 21.05 5.72
CA ILE A 63 9.03 19.80 5.31
C ILE A 63 8.11 18.62 5.49
N GLN A 64 7.40 18.53 6.62
CA GLN A 64 6.43 17.47 6.88
C GLN A 64 5.28 17.51 5.88
N GLN A 65 4.70 18.68 5.62
CA GLN A 65 3.63 18.85 4.63
C GLN A 65 4.08 18.44 3.21
N ALA A 66 5.26 18.87 2.80
CA ALA A 66 5.82 18.50 1.49
C ALA A 66 6.01 16.97 1.36
N SER A 67 6.53 16.33 2.42
CA SER A 67 6.68 14.87 2.48
C SER A 67 5.34 14.15 2.44
N GLN A 68 4.31 14.63 3.16
CA GLN A 68 2.97 14.06 3.17
C GLN A 68 2.29 14.20 1.80
N SER A 69 2.44 15.36 1.16
CA SER A 69 1.93 15.60 -0.20
C SER A 69 2.60 14.69 -1.23
N PHE A 70 3.91 14.51 -1.13
CA PHE A 70 4.65 13.56 -1.97
C PHE A 70 4.14 12.13 -1.76
N TRP A 71 4.01 11.67 -0.50
CA TRP A 71 3.48 10.35 -0.16
C TRP A 71 2.13 10.10 -0.83
N ARG A 72 1.17 11.03 -0.67
CA ARG A 72 -0.18 10.87 -1.19
C ARG A 72 -0.22 10.68 -2.70
N THR A 73 0.59 11.44 -3.44
CA THR A 73 0.66 11.33 -4.90
C THR A 73 1.37 10.04 -5.31
N TRP A 74 2.56 9.82 -4.77
CA TRP A 74 3.40 8.69 -5.13
C TRP A 74 2.78 7.34 -4.73
N HIS A 75 2.14 7.25 -3.56
CA HIS A 75 1.44 6.05 -3.11
C HIS A 75 0.35 5.61 -4.11
N LYS A 76 -0.44 6.55 -4.62
CA LYS A 76 -1.45 6.28 -5.65
C LYS A 76 -0.82 5.80 -6.95
N ASP A 77 0.23 6.47 -7.39
CA ASP A 77 0.93 6.13 -8.63
C ASP A 77 1.58 4.75 -8.54
N TYR A 78 2.18 4.43 -7.40
CA TYR A 78 2.76 3.11 -7.15
C TYR A 78 1.70 2.00 -7.20
N ILE A 79 0.58 2.15 -6.49
CA ILE A 79 -0.52 1.17 -6.53
C ILE A 79 -1.06 1.02 -7.96
N ASN A 80 -1.19 2.11 -8.70
CA ASN A 80 -1.64 2.05 -10.09
C ASN A 80 -0.63 1.35 -11.00
N SER A 81 0.68 1.50 -10.75
CA SER A 81 1.73 0.82 -11.53
C SER A 81 1.74 -0.69 -11.33
N LEU A 82 1.38 -1.17 -10.13
CA LEU A 82 1.28 -2.60 -9.83
C LEU A 82 0.03 -3.25 -10.43
N ARG A 83 -0.96 -2.47 -10.82
CA ARG A 83 -2.17 -3.00 -11.44
C ARG A 83 -1.85 -3.53 -12.83
N GLN A 84 -1.95 -4.82 -13.01
CA GLN A 84 -1.93 -5.42 -14.34
C GLN A 84 -3.15 -4.95 -15.12
N ARG A 85 -2.94 -4.39 -16.30
CA ARG A 85 -4.01 -4.13 -17.26
C ARG A 85 -4.45 -5.46 -17.86
N SER A 86 -5.38 -6.16 -17.25
CA SER A 86 -6.04 -7.29 -17.89
C SER A 86 -6.87 -6.77 -19.07
N LYS A 87 -6.73 -7.42 -20.22
CA LYS A 87 -7.65 -7.18 -21.35
C LYS A 87 -9.05 -7.61 -20.94
N TRP A 88 -10.05 -6.86 -21.33
CA TRP A 88 -11.47 -7.09 -21.02
C TRP A 88 -12.01 -8.48 -21.40
N THR A 89 -11.23 -9.28 -22.09
CA THR A 89 -11.61 -10.60 -22.63
C THR A 89 -11.30 -11.75 -21.68
N GLU A 90 -10.59 -11.55 -20.58
CA GLU A 90 -10.27 -12.63 -19.63
C GLU A 90 -11.10 -12.51 -18.36
N SER A 91 -12.00 -13.47 -18.17
CA SER A 91 -12.87 -13.63 -17.00
C SER A 91 -12.15 -14.22 -15.78
N THR A 92 -10.83 -14.43 -15.85
CA THR A 92 -10.05 -15.01 -14.75
C THR A 92 -9.84 -13.95 -13.66
N PRO A 93 -10.20 -14.23 -12.40
CA PRO A 93 -9.93 -13.32 -11.31
C PRO A 93 -8.43 -13.10 -11.21
N SER A 94 -7.99 -11.84 -11.30
CA SER A 94 -6.57 -11.47 -11.20
C SER A 94 -5.98 -11.70 -9.79
N VAL A 95 -6.79 -12.22 -8.87
CA VAL A 95 -6.45 -12.38 -7.44
C VAL A 95 -6.97 -13.74 -6.96
N LEU A 96 -6.10 -14.51 -6.34
CA LEU A 96 -6.39 -15.86 -5.84
C LEU A 96 -6.45 -15.89 -4.30
N PRO A 97 -7.21 -16.85 -3.71
CA PRO A 97 -7.18 -17.10 -2.27
C PRO A 97 -5.73 -17.39 -1.80
N GLY A 98 -5.37 -16.88 -0.63
CA GLY A 98 -4.02 -17.00 -0.07
C GLY A 98 -3.01 -15.98 -0.60
N GLN A 99 -3.33 -15.22 -1.62
CA GLN A 99 -2.43 -14.21 -2.18
C GLN A 99 -2.35 -12.97 -1.30
N LEU A 100 -1.13 -12.43 -1.14
CA LEU A 100 -0.90 -11.16 -0.47
C LEU A 100 -1.25 -10.02 -1.41
N VAL A 101 -2.05 -9.08 -0.91
CA VAL A 101 -2.52 -7.93 -1.69
C VAL A 101 -2.28 -6.62 -0.95
N LEU A 102 -2.03 -5.59 -1.72
CA LEU A 102 -2.05 -4.21 -1.26
C LEU A 102 -3.49 -3.69 -1.35
N ILE A 103 -3.99 -3.14 -0.25
CA ILE A 103 -5.32 -2.55 -0.18
C ILE A 103 -5.18 -1.04 -0.38
N ARG A 104 -5.88 -0.52 -1.38
CA ARG A 104 -5.90 0.93 -1.60
C ARG A 104 -6.68 1.62 -0.48
N ASP A 105 -5.97 2.43 0.28
CA ASP A 105 -6.53 3.33 1.28
C ASP A 105 -5.84 4.70 1.14
N ASP A 106 -6.61 5.71 0.78
CA ASP A 106 -6.10 7.06 0.51
C ASP A 106 -5.80 7.85 1.81
N ASN A 107 -6.15 7.31 2.98
CA ASN A 107 -6.02 7.99 4.28
C ASN A 107 -4.83 7.50 5.12
N LEU A 108 -3.95 6.71 4.55
CA LEU A 108 -2.80 6.20 5.28
C LEU A 108 -1.70 7.26 5.46
N PRO A 109 -1.11 7.35 6.67
CA PRO A 109 0.05 8.20 6.89
C PRO A 109 1.27 7.70 6.10
N PRO A 110 2.29 8.57 5.88
CA PRO A 110 3.50 8.18 5.16
C PRO A 110 4.14 6.89 5.68
N LEU A 111 4.70 6.10 4.78
CA LEU A 111 5.36 4.81 5.00
C LEU A 111 4.43 3.68 5.51
N LYS A 112 3.15 3.95 5.69
CA LYS A 112 2.20 2.94 6.15
C LYS A 112 1.44 2.34 4.97
N TRP A 113 1.60 1.03 4.77
CA TRP A 113 0.95 0.29 3.70
C TRP A 113 -0.13 -0.62 4.30
N CYS A 114 -1.29 -0.66 3.67
CA CYS A 114 -2.35 -1.58 4.07
C CYS A 114 -2.19 -2.88 3.29
N LEU A 115 -1.67 -3.89 3.96
CA LEU A 115 -1.46 -5.24 3.42
C LEU A 115 -2.52 -6.18 3.98
N GLY A 116 -2.90 -7.15 3.18
CA GLY A 116 -3.79 -8.22 3.63
C GLY A 116 -3.68 -9.44 2.74
N ARG A 117 -4.14 -10.57 3.25
CA ARG A 117 -4.16 -11.84 2.53
C ARG A 117 -5.60 -12.21 2.20
N ILE A 118 -5.85 -12.62 0.97
CA ILE A 118 -7.17 -13.03 0.51
C ILE A 118 -7.56 -14.34 1.21
N GLU A 119 -8.70 -14.32 1.88
CA GLU A 119 -9.27 -15.47 2.56
C GLU A 119 -10.36 -16.12 1.69
N HIS A 120 -11.33 -15.31 1.27
CA HIS A 120 -12.45 -15.78 0.46
C HIS A 120 -12.71 -14.88 -0.75
N CYS A 121 -13.08 -15.54 -1.85
CA CYS A 121 -13.53 -14.89 -3.08
C CYS A 121 -15.06 -14.99 -3.16
N ILE A 122 -15.75 -13.87 -3.26
CA ILE A 122 -17.21 -13.81 -3.30
C ILE A 122 -17.65 -13.52 -4.74
N ALA A 123 -18.29 -14.52 -5.36
CA ALA A 123 -18.87 -14.38 -6.68
C ALA A 123 -20.22 -13.67 -6.62
N GLY A 124 -20.51 -12.84 -7.62
CA GLY A 124 -21.85 -12.29 -7.84
C GLY A 124 -22.82 -13.31 -8.44
N PRO A 125 -24.10 -12.92 -8.64
CA PRO A 125 -25.09 -13.78 -9.27
C PRO A 125 -24.72 -14.23 -10.70
N ASP A 126 -23.83 -13.51 -11.34
CA ASP A 126 -23.29 -13.76 -12.68
C ASP A 126 -22.04 -14.69 -12.68
N GLY A 127 -21.67 -15.23 -11.50
CA GLY A 127 -20.50 -16.10 -11.33
C GLY A 127 -19.15 -15.36 -11.34
N ILE A 128 -19.16 -14.03 -11.50
CA ILE A 128 -17.92 -13.24 -11.53
C ILE A 128 -17.53 -12.77 -10.12
N VAL A 129 -16.30 -13.05 -9.73
CA VAL A 129 -15.75 -12.61 -8.43
C VAL A 129 -15.40 -11.14 -8.50
N ARG A 130 -16.05 -10.33 -7.66
CA ARG A 130 -15.81 -8.89 -7.56
C ARG A 130 -15.50 -8.40 -6.15
N VAL A 131 -15.76 -9.24 -5.15
CA VAL A 131 -15.60 -8.91 -3.74
C VAL A 131 -14.75 -9.97 -3.06
N PHE A 132 -13.91 -9.53 -2.14
CA PHE A 132 -12.98 -10.40 -1.42
C PHE A 132 -13.04 -10.13 0.08
N ASP A 133 -12.98 -11.18 0.86
CA ASP A 133 -12.69 -11.11 2.30
C ASP A 133 -11.18 -11.23 2.48
N ILE A 134 -10.61 -10.29 3.22
CA ILE A 134 -9.17 -10.10 3.34
C ILE A 134 -8.82 -10.03 4.81
N THR A 135 -7.91 -10.88 5.22
CA THR A 135 -7.35 -10.86 6.58
C THR A 135 -6.19 -9.88 6.63
N THR A 136 -6.27 -8.92 7.53
CA THR A 136 -5.24 -7.91 7.80
C THR A 136 -4.77 -7.99 9.24
N THR A 137 -3.72 -7.25 9.58
CA THR A 137 -3.23 -7.13 10.97
C THR A 137 -4.26 -6.52 11.94
N GLN A 138 -5.31 -5.87 11.40
CA GLN A 138 -6.37 -5.23 12.19
C GLN A 138 -7.69 -6.03 12.17
N GLY A 139 -7.71 -7.19 11.54
CA GLY A 139 -8.88 -8.03 11.38
C GLY A 139 -9.28 -8.23 9.92
N THR A 140 -10.44 -8.85 9.71
CA THR A 140 -10.96 -9.17 8.37
C THR A 140 -11.70 -7.98 7.78
N LEU A 141 -11.37 -7.63 6.55
CA LEU A 141 -11.99 -6.55 5.78
C LEU A 141 -12.60 -7.09 4.49
N ARG A 142 -13.77 -6.59 4.12
CA ARG A 142 -14.40 -6.88 2.83
C ARG A 142 -14.16 -5.73 1.85
N ARG A 143 -13.58 -6.04 0.69
CA ARG A 143 -13.23 -5.03 -0.34
C ARG A 143 -13.53 -5.53 -1.74
N SER A 144 -13.80 -4.58 -2.64
CA SER A 144 -13.97 -4.88 -4.07
C SER A 144 -12.62 -5.08 -4.76
N ALA A 145 -12.61 -5.87 -5.82
CA ALA A 145 -11.43 -6.12 -6.67
C ALA A 145 -10.73 -4.82 -7.12
N THR A 146 -11.51 -3.75 -7.35
CA THR A 146 -10.97 -2.46 -7.79
C THR A 146 -10.10 -1.74 -6.76
N LYS A 147 -10.18 -2.13 -5.49
CA LYS A 147 -9.36 -1.57 -4.40
C LYS A 147 -8.16 -2.46 -4.04
N LEU A 148 -8.01 -3.59 -4.71
CA LEU A 148 -6.96 -4.55 -4.43
C LEU A 148 -5.90 -4.53 -5.52
N CYS A 149 -4.66 -4.69 -5.10
CA CYS A 149 -3.52 -4.80 -5.98
C CYS A 149 -2.68 -6.02 -5.53
N PRO A 150 -2.67 -7.10 -6.32
CA PRO A 150 -1.87 -8.26 -5.98
C PRO A 150 -0.37 -7.90 -6.06
N LEU A 151 0.38 -8.33 -5.05
CA LEU A 151 1.82 -8.27 -5.12
C LEU A 151 2.34 -9.39 -6.02
N PRO A 152 3.36 -9.14 -6.83
CA PRO A 152 3.97 -10.18 -7.64
C PRO A 152 4.50 -11.29 -6.73
N VAL A 153 4.21 -12.52 -7.10
CA VAL A 153 4.79 -13.73 -6.48
C VAL A 153 5.91 -14.17 -7.40
N GLU A 154 7.10 -14.32 -6.84
CA GLU A 154 8.20 -14.94 -7.57
C GLU A 154 7.95 -16.43 -7.80
#